data_56346a26b4c6d635738ad0bb5f048cf9
#
_entry.id   56346a26b4c6d635738ad0bb5f048cf9
#
_cell.length_a   1.000
_cell.length_b   1.000
_cell.length_c   1.000
_cell.angle_alpha   90.00
_cell.angle_beta   90.00
_cell.angle_gamma   90.00
#
_symmetry.space_group_name_H-M   'P 1'
#
loop_
_entity.id
_entity.type
_entity.pdbx_description
1 polymer ?
#
loop_
_entity_poly.entity_id
_entity_poly.type
_entity_poly.pdbx_seq_one_letter_code
_entity_poly.pdbx_strand_id
1 'polypeptide(L)'
;MSGPARVRMSPDHRREQLLELGVRLLSTRSLDELSIEMLAEAAGISRGLLYHYFGNKQDFHRAVCRRAADDLIEVTAPVQEGAALERLARSLDAYVGYVEENFAGYVSLVRGAASGDEDLQAIYEEARAALTDRIFDTGAGDAGVLEVFTLADTPAVRLMVRGWSAMCEDVVVTWVRNTQAGREVVSRPNLLAMLAAALPGVLSGAP
;
A
#
# COMPACT_ATOMS: atom_id res chain seq x y z
N MET A 1 -34.44 -16.58 -32.67
CA MET A 1 -33.90 -15.47 -31.85
C MET A 1 -32.76 -16.05 -30.99
N SER A 2 -31.51 -15.89 -31.45
CA SER A 2 -30.34 -16.37 -30.72
C SER A 2 -30.05 -15.42 -29.57
N GLY A 3 -30.10 -15.94 -28.33
CA GLY A 3 -29.72 -15.18 -27.15
C GLY A 3 -28.24 -14.79 -27.19
N PRO A 4 -27.82 -13.69 -26.51
CA PRO A 4 -26.45 -13.23 -26.52
C PRO A 4 -25.54 -14.33 -25.98
N ALA A 5 -24.51 -14.70 -26.74
CA ALA A 5 -23.49 -15.64 -26.33
C ALA A 5 -22.83 -15.12 -25.04
N ARG A 6 -22.98 -15.87 -23.95
CA ARG A 6 -22.34 -15.61 -22.65
C ARG A 6 -20.83 -15.73 -22.90
N VAL A 7 -20.14 -14.61 -23.03
CA VAL A 7 -18.69 -14.56 -23.18
C VAL A 7 -18.11 -15.29 -21.96
N ARG A 8 -17.49 -16.43 -22.20
CA ARG A 8 -16.86 -17.25 -21.15
C ARG A 8 -15.62 -16.48 -20.69
N MET A 9 -15.69 -15.90 -19.53
CA MET A 9 -14.59 -15.17 -18.90
C MET A 9 -13.39 -16.14 -18.71
N SER A 10 -12.16 -15.67 -19.00
CA SER A 10 -10.97 -16.49 -18.77
C SER A 10 -10.79 -16.78 -17.26
N PRO A 11 -10.19 -17.92 -16.89
CA PRO A 11 -9.90 -18.23 -15.48
C PRO A 11 -9.10 -17.13 -14.78
N ASP A 12 -8.11 -16.53 -15.47
CA ASP A 12 -7.27 -15.45 -14.93
C ASP A 12 -8.08 -14.19 -14.66
N HIS A 13 -8.94 -13.79 -15.60
CA HIS A 13 -9.81 -12.63 -15.40
C HIS A 13 -10.79 -12.86 -14.23
N ARG A 14 -11.28 -14.09 -14.07
CA ARG A 14 -12.15 -14.41 -12.93
C ARG A 14 -11.39 -14.37 -11.60
N ARG A 15 -10.16 -14.87 -11.58
CA ARG A 15 -9.29 -14.79 -10.40
C ARG A 15 -9.03 -13.35 -10.01
N GLU A 16 -8.76 -12.49 -10.99
CA GLU A 16 -8.53 -11.05 -10.77
C GLU A 16 -9.76 -10.37 -10.15
N GLN A 17 -10.95 -10.60 -10.67
CA GLN A 17 -12.19 -10.08 -10.07
C GLN A 17 -12.39 -10.52 -8.62
N LEU A 18 -11.99 -11.76 -8.27
CA LEU A 18 -12.08 -12.26 -6.90
C LEU A 18 -11.07 -11.57 -5.99
N LEU A 19 -9.87 -11.26 -6.49
CA LEU A 19 -8.86 -10.48 -5.74
C LEU A 19 -9.33 -9.05 -5.51
N GLU A 20 -9.85 -8.36 -6.53
CA GLU A 20 -10.44 -7.03 -6.38
C GLU A 20 -11.56 -7.01 -5.34
N LEU A 21 -12.43 -8.03 -5.35
CA LEU A 21 -13.47 -8.16 -4.33
C LEU A 21 -12.87 -8.40 -2.94
N GLY A 22 -11.83 -9.21 -2.83
CA GLY A 22 -11.08 -9.45 -1.60
C GLY A 22 -10.49 -8.16 -1.02
N VAL A 23 -9.84 -7.33 -1.86
CA VAL A 23 -9.30 -6.02 -1.46
C VAL A 23 -10.41 -5.09 -0.98
N ARG A 24 -11.54 -5.02 -1.70
CA ARG A 24 -12.70 -4.22 -1.24
C ARG A 24 -13.25 -4.69 0.12
N LEU A 25 -13.24 -6.00 0.39
CA LEU A 25 -13.65 -6.50 1.71
C LEU A 25 -12.65 -6.14 2.80
N LEU A 26 -11.35 -6.10 2.48
CA LEU A 26 -10.29 -5.69 3.40
C LEU A 26 -10.33 -4.18 3.75
N SER A 27 -10.95 -3.32 2.94
CA SER A 27 -11.01 -1.89 3.27
C SER A 27 -11.72 -1.63 4.61
N THR A 28 -12.66 -2.49 4.99
CA THR A 28 -13.49 -2.35 6.20
C THR A 28 -13.34 -3.50 7.20
N ARG A 29 -12.54 -4.51 6.90
CA ARG A 29 -12.36 -5.72 7.72
C ARG A 29 -10.90 -6.06 7.89
N SER A 30 -10.56 -6.69 9.01
CA SER A 30 -9.23 -7.26 9.18
C SER A 30 -9.03 -8.52 8.32
N LEU A 31 -7.77 -8.90 8.10
CA LEU A 31 -7.44 -10.11 7.35
C LEU A 31 -8.00 -11.38 8.03
N ASP A 32 -8.02 -11.41 9.36
CA ASP A 32 -8.55 -12.55 10.12
C ASP A 32 -10.05 -12.73 9.92
N GLU A 33 -10.80 -11.63 9.75
CA GLU A 33 -12.23 -11.62 9.49
C GLU A 33 -12.57 -11.99 8.05
N LEU A 34 -11.60 -11.88 7.12
CA LEU A 34 -11.80 -12.22 5.73
C LEU A 34 -11.82 -13.73 5.53
N SER A 35 -13.00 -14.30 5.24
CA SER A 35 -13.17 -15.74 5.04
C SER A 35 -13.47 -16.10 3.57
N ILE A 36 -13.16 -17.35 3.22
CA ILE A 36 -13.52 -17.93 1.91
C ILE A 36 -15.05 -17.90 1.72
N GLU A 37 -15.81 -18.14 2.79
CA GLU A 37 -17.27 -18.11 2.78
C GLU A 37 -17.81 -16.74 2.42
N MET A 38 -17.28 -15.71 3.05
CA MET A 38 -17.66 -14.31 2.80
C MET A 38 -17.37 -13.90 1.36
N LEU A 39 -16.20 -14.28 0.83
CA LEU A 39 -15.87 -14.01 -0.56
C LEU A 39 -16.78 -14.77 -1.53
N ALA A 40 -17.09 -16.05 -1.23
CA ALA A 40 -17.99 -16.89 -2.04
C ALA A 40 -19.39 -16.27 -2.13
N GLU A 41 -19.93 -15.83 -0.99
CA GLU A 41 -21.22 -15.15 -0.89
C GLU A 41 -21.22 -13.84 -1.67
N ALA A 42 -20.23 -12.97 -1.44
CA ALA A 42 -20.11 -11.68 -2.13
C ALA A 42 -19.90 -11.83 -3.65
N ALA A 43 -19.20 -12.89 -4.09
CA ALA A 43 -18.98 -13.17 -5.50
C ALA A 43 -20.11 -13.97 -6.18
N GLY A 44 -21.07 -14.47 -5.42
CA GLY A 44 -22.18 -15.32 -5.93
C GLY A 44 -21.70 -16.65 -6.51
N ILE A 45 -20.67 -17.28 -5.93
CA ILE A 45 -20.08 -18.55 -6.38
C ILE A 45 -20.01 -19.58 -5.26
N SER A 46 -19.74 -20.83 -5.60
CA SER A 46 -19.55 -21.89 -4.61
C SER A 46 -18.15 -21.79 -3.94
N ARG A 47 -18.06 -22.23 -2.66
CA ARG A 47 -16.78 -22.38 -1.95
C ARG A 47 -15.78 -23.27 -2.70
N GLY A 48 -16.28 -24.38 -3.30
CA GLY A 48 -15.44 -25.29 -4.08
C GLY A 48 -14.76 -24.61 -5.26
N LEU A 49 -15.43 -23.68 -5.92
CA LEU A 49 -14.85 -22.88 -7.00
C LEU A 49 -13.77 -21.92 -6.47
N LEU A 50 -13.95 -21.33 -5.30
CA LEU A 50 -12.91 -20.49 -4.67
C LEU A 50 -11.65 -21.29 -4.32
N TYR A 51 -11.82 -22.48 -3.71
CA TYR A 51 -10.67 -23.37 -3.44
C TYR A 51 -9.95 -23.83 -4.72
N HIS A 52 -10.66 -23.91 -5.83
CA HIS A 52 -10.03 -24.17 -7.13
C HIS A 52 -9.12 -23.02 -7.57
N TYR A 53 -9.45 -21.76 -7.25
CA TYR A 53 -8.62 -20.59 -7.61
C TYR A 53 -7.48 -20.32 -6.64
N PHE A 54 -7.67 -20.59 -5.35
CA PHE A 54 -6.73 -20.15 -4.30
C PHE A 54 -6.12 -21.29 -3.48
N GLY A 55 -6.57 -22.54 -3.67
CA GLY A 55 -6.08 -23.70 -2.94
C GLY A 55 -6.57 -23.75 -1.49
N ASN A 56 -6.18 -22.80 -0.65
CA ASN A 56 -6.56 -22.73 0.75
C ASN A 56 -6.75 -21.27 1.23
N LYS A 57 -7.15 -21.10 2.50
CA LYS A 57 -7.40 -19.77 3.09
C LYS A 57 -6.12 -18.93 3.15
N GLN A 58 -4.97 -19.51 3.47
CA GLN A 58 -3.71 -18.78 3.58
C GLN A 58 -3.24 -18.27 2.21
N ASP A 59 -3.31 -19.10 1.16
CA ASP A 59 -3.00 -18.70 -0.21
C ASP A 59 -3.92 -17.59 -0.70
N PHE A 60 -5.21 -17.65 -0.34
CA PHE A 60 -6.16 -16.57 -0.61
C PHE A 60 -5.77 -15.28 0.11
N HIS A 61 -5.49 -15.32 1.42
CA HIS A 61 -5.07 -14.15 2.19
C HIS A 61 -3.81 -13.52 1.62
N ARG A 62 -2.79 -14.35 1.30
CA ARG A 62 -1.55 -13.90 0.67
C ARG A 62 -1.81 -13.22 -0.67
N ALA A 63 -2.65 -13.80 -1.51
CA ALA A 63 -2.97 -13.25 -2.82
C ALA A 63 -3.71 -11.90 -2.72
N VAL A 64 -4.62 -11.74 -1.76
CA VAL A 64 -5.32 -10.48 -1.51
C VAL A 64 -4.38 -9.42 -0.94
N CYS A 65 -3.50 -9.77 0.00
CA CYS A 65 -2.50 -8.86 0.54
C CYS A 65 -1.51 -8.41 -0.54
N ARG A 66 -1.06 -9.33 -1.41
CA ARG A 66 -0.19 -8.98 -2.55
C ARG A 66 -0.89 -7.98 -3.46
N ARG A 67 -2.15 -8.23 -3.85
CA ARG A 67 -2.92 -7.30 -4.67
C ARG A 67 -3.09 -5.94 -4.00
N ALA A 68 -3.40 -5.89 -2.71
CA ALA A 68 -3.52 -4.64 -1.97
C ALA A 68 -2.18 -3.86 -1.92
N ALA A 69 -1.05 -4.57 -1.81
CA ALA A 69 0.28 -3.97 -1.87
C ALA A 69 0.59 -3.42 -3.28
N ASP A 70 0.24 -4.15 -4.34
CA ASP A 70 0.39 -3.71 -5.73
C ASP A 70 -0.47 -2.46 -6.01
N ASP A 71 -1.72 -2.43 -5.54
CA ASP A 71 -2.62 -1.28 -5.66
C ASP A 71 -2.04 -0.05 -4.92
N LEU A 72 -1.45 -0.23 -3.72
CA LEU A 72 -0.76 0.84 -3.01
C LEU A 72 0.43 1.38 -3.80
N ILE A 73 1.27 0.51 -4.36
CA ILE A 73 2.41 0.89 -5.19
C ILE A 73 1.93 1.67 -6.42
N GLU A 74 0.86 1.23 -7.06
CA GLU A 74 0.32 1.87 -8.26
C GLU A 74 -0.25 3.26 -7.93
N VAL A 75 -1.12 3.38 -6.93
CA VAL A 75 -1.80 4.65 -6.60
C VAL A 75 -0.83 5.72 -6.09
N THR A 76 0.27 5.30 -5.48
CA THR A 76 1.31 6.21 -4.98
C THR A 76 2.42 6.49 -6.00
N ALA A 77 2.31 5.93 -7.22
CA ALA A 77 3.32 6.16 -8.26
C ALA A 77 3.52 7.66 -8.51
N PRO A 78 4.78 8.14 -8.55
CA PRO A 78 5.03 9.55 -8.77
C PRO A 78 4.57 9.96 -10.17
N VAL A 79 3.80 11.04 -10.23
CA VAL A 79 3.50 11.69 -11.52
C VAL A 79 4.79 12.31 -12.06
N GLN A 80 4.97 12.27 -13.37
CA GLN A 80 6.22 12.73 -14.00
C GLN A 80 6.37 14.26 -14.02
N GLU A 81 5.27 15.01 -13.76
CA GLU A 81 5.24 16.46 -13.84
C GLU A 81 5.51 17.12 -12.48
N GLY A 82 6.25 18.24 -12.50
CA GLY A 82 6.55 19.08 -11.35
C GLY A 82 7.88 18.75 -10.67
N ALA A 83 8.31 19.63 -9.76
CA ALA A 83 9.56 19.49 -9.00
C ALA A 83 9.56 18.23 -8.12
N ALA A 84 10.75 17.68 -7.81
CA ALA A 84 10.91 16.45 -7.04
C ALA A 84 10.14 16.45 -5.71
N LEU A 85 10.19 17.57 -4.97
CA LEU A 85 9.45 17.69 -3.70
C LEU A 85 7.93 17.78 -3.88
N GLU A 86 7.45 18.34 -4.99
CA GLU A 86 6.03 18.33 -5.31
C GLU A 86 5.55 16.94 -5.67
N ARG A 87 6.36 16.18 -6.41
CA ARG A 87 6.08 14.77 -6.73
C ARG A 87 6.03 13.94 -5.45
N LEU A 88 7.00 14.14 -4.54
CA LEU A 88 7.01 13.47 -3.23
C LEU A 88 5.77 13.83 -2.40
N ALA A 89 5.39 15.11 -2.34
CA ALA A 89 4.20 15.53 -1.61
C ALA A 89 2.91 14.89 -2.16
N ARG A 90 2.78 14.77 -3.48
CA ARG A 90 1.63 14.08 -4.10
C ARG A 90 1.63 12.58 -3.81
N SER A 91 2.79 11.91 -3.83
CA SER A 91 2.89 10.50 -3.46
C SER A 91 2.55 10.27 -1.97
N LEU A 92 2.96 11.18 -1.08
CA LEU A 92 2.57 11.15 0.34
C LEU A 92 1.06 11.36 0.52
N ASP A 93 0.46 12.30 -0.21
CA ASP A 93 -0.99 12.53 -0.15
C ASP A 93 -1.78 11.30 -0.65
N ALA A 94 -1.34 10.69 -1.75
CA ALA A 94 -1.93 9.45 -2.26
C ALA A 94 -1.77 8.30 -1.25
N TYR A 95 -0.60 8.19 -0.60
CA TYR A 95 -0.36 7.21 0.46
C TYR A 95 -1.32 7.38 1.65
N VAL A 96 -1.47 8.61 2.16
CA VAL A 96 -2.41 8.90 3.25
C VAL A 96 -3.84 8.53 2.84
N GLY A 97 -4.26 8.92 1.62
CA GLY A 97 -5.58 8.56 1.10
C GLY A 97 -5.82 7.07 1.03
N TYR A 98 -4.84 6.31 0.52
CA TYR A 98 -4.93 4.85 0.46
C TYR A 98 -5.08 4.22 1.85
N VAL A 99 -4.30 4.69 2.84
CA VAL A 99 -4.39 4.18 4.22
C VAL A 99 -5.73 4.54 4.86
N GLU A 100 -6.29 5.74 4.61
CA GLU A 100 -7.61 6.12 5.08
C GLU A 100 -8.71 5.21 4.53
N GLU A 101 -8.67 4.92 3.23
CA GLU A 101 -9.67 4.12 2.53
C GLU A 101 -9.58 2.62 2.85
N ASN A 102 -8.36 2.12 3.14
CA ASN A 102 -8.08 0.69 3.31
C ASN A 102 -7.55 0.34 4.71
N PHE A 103 -7.90 1.12 5.73
CA PHE A 103 -7.26 1.11 7.04
C PHE A 103 -7.19 -0.27 7.70
N ALA A 104 -8.31 -1.01 7.73
CA ALA A 104 -8.37 -2.32 8.39
C ALA A 104 -7.42 -3.34 7.77
N GLY A 105 -7.40 -3.42 6.44
CA GLY A 105 -6.51 -4.30 5.68
C GLY A 105 -5.05 -3.88 5.78
N TYR A 106 -4.77 -2.57 5.67
CA TYR A 106 -3.43 -2.03 5.81
C TYR A 106 -2.81 -2.38 7.18
N VAL A 107 -3.53 -2.11 8.27
CA VAL A 107 -3.08 -2.46 9.63
C VAL A 107 -2.94 -3.97 9.80
N SER A 108 -3.78 -4.78 9.15
CA SER A 108 -3.67 -6.24 9.20
C SER A 108 -2.40 -6.74 8.53
N LEU A 109 -2.00 -6.18 7.38
CA LEU A 109 -0.74 -6.51 6.70
C LEU A 109 0.46 -6.13 7.57
N VAL A 110 0.50 -4.89 8.09
CA VAL A 110 1.60 -4.41 8.97
C VAL A 110 1.76 -5.31 10.21
N ARG A 111 0.64 -5.67 10.85
CA ARG A 111 0.66 -6.57 12.03
C ARG A 111 1.05 -7.99 11.67
N GLY A 112 0.54 -8.52 10.56
CA GLY A 112 0.89 -9.85 10.06
C GLY A 112 2.39 -9.96 9.77
N ALA A 113 2.96 -8.97 9.10
CA ALA A 113 4.40 -8.88 8.85
C ALA A 113 5.22 -8.86 10.16
N ALA A 114 4.73 -8.16 11.20
CA ALA A 114 5.40 -8.09 12.49
C ALA A 114 5.21 -9.34 13.38
N SER A 115 4.22 -10.20 13.05
CA SER A 115 3.90 -11.40 13.85
C SER A 115 4.71 -12.65 13.50
N GLY A 116 5.58 -12.58 12.48
CA GLY A 116 6.42 -13.68 12.05
C GLY A 116 5.83 -14.51 10.88
N ASP A 117 4.78 -14.01 10.22
CA ASP A 117 4.32 -14.58 8.95
C ASP A 117 5.29 -14.14 7.83
N GLU A 118 6.14 -15.07 7.38
CA GLU A 118 7.19 -14.81 6.40
C GLU A 118 6.66 -14.31 5.06
N ASP A 119 5.50 -14.79 4.63
CA ASP A 119 4.88 -14.37 3.38
C ASP A 119 4.35 -12.93 3.46
N LEU A 120 3.67 -12.59 4.55
CA LEU A 120 3.19 -11.22 4.78
C LEU A 120 4.34 -10.26 4.99
N GLN A 121 5.40 -10.71 5.67
CA GLN A 121 6.62 -9.92 5.83
C GLN A 121 7.29 -9.63 4.48
N ALA A 122 7.40 -10.63 3.60
CA ALA A 122 7.96 -10.43 2.27
C ALA A 122 7.15 -9.43 1.45
N ILE A 123 5.81 -9.55 1.44
CA ILE A 123 4.90 -8.62 0.75
C ILE A 123 5.08 -7.19 1.29
N TYR A 124 5.11 -7.04 2.61
CA TYR A 124 5.28 -5.75 3.26
C TYR A 124 6.64 -5.10 2.93
N GLU A 125 7.73 -5.86 3.02
CA GLU A 125 9.06 -5.33 2.74
C GLU A 125 9.25 -4.98 1.26
N GLU A 126 8.71 -5.77 0.33
CA GLU A 126 8.73 -5.45 -1.10
C GLU A 126 7.96 -4.16 -1.40
N ALA A 127 6.75 -4.00 -0.84
CA ALA A 127 5.97 -2.78 -1.01
C ALA A 127 6.70 -1.56 -0.45
N ARG A 128 7.28 -1.69 0.76
CA ARG A 128 8.04 -0.63 1.39
C ARG A 128 9.29 -0.26 0.59
N ALA A 129 10.03 -1.24 0.07
CA ALA A 129 11.18 -1.00 -0.81
C ALA A 129 10.74 -0.24 -2.07
N ALA A 130 9.69 -0.68 -2.75
CA ALA A 130 9.18 -0.02 -3.94
C ALA A 130 8.78 1.44 -3.70
N LEU A 131 8.21 1.77 -2.53
CA LEU A 131 7.86 3.15 -2.15
C LEU A 131 9.09 4.00 -1.85
N THR A 132 10.09 3.45 -1.14
CA THR A 132 11.29 4.19 -0.72
C THR A 132 12.31 4.35 -1.84
N ASP A 133 12.44 3.36 -2.74
CA ASP A 133 13.39 3.41 -3.85
C ASP A 133 13.10 4.58 -4.82
N ARG A 134 11.86 5.02 -4.90
CA ARG A 134 11.47 6.21 -5.68
C ARG A 134 12.15 7.51 -5.24
N ILE A 135 12.63 7.58 -3.98
CA ILE A 135 13.39 8.73 -3.48
C ILE A 135 14.78 8.76 -4.13
N PHE A 136 15.28 7.58 -4.52
CA PHE A 136 16.59 7.40 -5.13
C PHE A 136 16.54 7.43 -6.67
N ASP A 137 15.33 7.32 -7.26
CA ASP A 137 15.18 7.37 -8.71
C ASP A 137 15.44 8.79 -9.23
N THR A 138 16.44 8.90 -10.09
CA THR A 138 16.65 10.09 -10.91
C THR A 138 15.84 9.92 -12.19
N GLY A 139 14.67 10.56 -12.27
CA GLY A 139 13.85 10.56 -13.48
C GLY A 139 14.63 11.07 -14.69
N ALA A 140 14.25 10.66 -15.89
CA ALA A 140 14.91 11.08 -17.14
C ALA A 140 14.80 12.59 -17.32
N GLY A 141 15.81 13.34 -16.87
CA GLY A 141 16.00 14.76 -17.14
C GLY A 141 15.62 15.74 -16.02
N ASP A 142 15.02 15.28 -14.93
CA ASP A 142 14.68 16.13 -13.77
C ASP A 142 15.48 15.73 -12.54
N ALA A 143 15.82 16.73 -11.69
CA ALA A 143 16.49 16.48 -10.42
C ALA A 143 15.67 15.52 -9.53
N GLY A 144 16.30 14.47 -9.02
CA GLY A 144 15.73 13.56 -8.03
C GLY A 144 15.64 14.22 -6.65
N VAL A 145 14.93 13.56 -5.72
CA VAL A 145 14.81 14.07 -4.34
C VAL A 145 16.18 14.24 -3.68
N LEU A 146 17.11 13.30 -3.86
CA LEU A 146 18.46 13.38 -3.29
C LEU A 146 19.28 14.54 -3.86
N GLU A 147 19.14 14.83 -5.16
CA GLU A 147 19.83 15.96 -5.80
C GLU A 147 19.41 17.30 -5.22
N VAL A 148 18.11 17.46 -4.88
CA VAL A 148 17.61 18.67 -4.20
C VAL A 148 18.34 18.90 -2.86
N PHE A 149 18.72 17.82 -2.18
CA PHE A 149 19.45 17.89 -0.91
C PHE A 149 20.98 17.78 -1.06
N THR A 150 21.48 17.70 -2.29
CA THR A 150 22.92 17.50 -2.60
C THR A 150 23.51 16.27 -1.93
N LEU A 151 22.73 15.18 -1.88
CA LEU A 151 23.10 13.92 -1.26
C LEU A 151 23.37 12.83 -2.33
N ALA A 152 24.35 11.99 -2.03
CA ALA A 152 24.62 10.79 -2.82
C ALA A 152 23.79 9.61 -2.29
N ASP A 153 23.46 8.66 -3.18
CA ASP A 153 22.88 7.38 -2.78
C ASP A 153 23.95 6.53 -2.07
N THR A 154 23.84 6.44 -0.75
CA THR A 154 24.75 5.67 0.10
C THR A 154 23.93 4.74 1.01
N PRO A 155 24.56 3.65 1.55
CA PRO A 155 23.89 2.79 2.52
C PRO A 155 23.35 3.55 3.74
N ALA A 156 24.05 4.61 4.19
CA ALA A 156 23.61 5.45 5.31
C ALA A 156 22.33 6.24 4.94
N VAL A 157 22.31 6.88 3.78
CA VAL A 157 21.13 7.62 3.29
C VAL A 157 19.94 6.68 3.08
N ARG A 158 20.16 5.48 2.51
CA ARG A 158 19.10 4.46 2.38
C ARG A 158 18.52 4.03 3.74
N LEU A 159 19.38 3.84 4.75
CA LEU A 159 18.94 3.52 6.11
C LEU A 159 18.11 4.65 6.72
N MET A 160 18.50 5.91 6.53
CA MET A 160 17.77 7.08 7.02
C MET A 160 16.40 7.24 6.33
N VAL A 161 16.33 7.03 5.01
CA VAL A 161 15.06 7.03 4.25
C VAL A 161 14.14 5.91 4.74
N ARG A 162 14.67 4.72 5.02
CA ARG A 162 13.91 3.62 5.61
C ARG A 162 13.34 4.00 6.99
N GLY A 163 14.15 4.64 7.85
CA GLY A 163 13.70 5.15 9.16
C GLY A 163 12.59 6.20 9.04
N TRP A 164 12.74 7.15 8.09
CA TRP A 164 11.72 8.13 7.79
C TRP A 164 10.40 7.49 7.30
N SER A 165 10.49 6.51 6.40
CA SER A 165 9.32 5.77 5.93
C SER A 165 8.59 5.04 7.08
N ALA A 166 9.32 4.43 8.03
CA ALA A 166 8.73 3.82 9.22
C ALA A 166 8.02 4.82 10.12
N MET A 167 8.62 6.00 10.30
CA MET A 167 8.00 7.11 11.03
C MET A 167 6.72 7.58 10.32
N CYS A 168 6.75 7.75 9.00
CA CYS A 168 5.56 8.14 8.22
C CYS A 168 4.42 7.13 8.41
N GLU A 169 4.73 5.84 8.34
CA GLU A 169 3.75 4.76 8.53
C GLU A 169 3.09 4.85 9.91
N ASP A 170 3.87 4.91 10.99
CA ASP A 170 3.34 4.96 12.35
C ASP A 170 2.49 6.21 12.59
N VAL A 171 2.97 7.37 12.12
CA VAL A 171 2.25 8.64 12.22
C VAL A 171 0.92 8.60 11.47
N VAL A 172 0.91 8.11 10.23
CA VAL A 172 -0.31 8.03 9.39
C VAL A 172 -1.31 7.04 9.99
N VAL A 173 -0.87 5.84 10.37
CA VAL A 173 -1.74 4.84 11.01
C VAL A 173 -2.34 5.38 12.31
N THR A 174 -1.56 6.08 13.11
CA THR A 174 -2.04 6.70 14.36
C THR A 174 -3.01 7.83 14.08
N TRP A 175 -2.73 8.68 13.10
CA TRP A 175 -3.59 9.78 12.69
C TRP A 175 -4.94 9.28 12.17
N VAL A 176 -4.96 8.30 11.26
CA VAL A 176 -6.20 7.70 10.73
C VAL A 176 -7.04 7.08 11.85
N ARG A 177 -6.39 6.31 12.74
CA ARG A 177 -7.07 5.68 13.89
C ARG A 177 -7.73 6.73 14.80
N ASN A 178 -7.06 7.84 15.07
CA ASN A 178 -7.59 8.90 15.91
C ASN A 178 -8.74 9.64 15.20
N THR A 179 -8.61 9.92 13.91
CA THR A 179 -9.66 10.54 13.09
C THR A 179 -10.93 9.68 13.09
N GLN A 180 -10.80 8.37 12.85
CA GLN A 180 -11.94 7.44 12.88
C GLN A 180 -12.59 7.32 14.26
N ALA A 181 -11.81 7.52 15.34
CA ALA A 181 -12.29 7.54 16.71
C ALA A 181 -12.89 8.90 17.13
N GLY A 182 -12.98 9.88 16.24
CA GLY A 182 -13.48 11.25 16.54
C GLY A 182 -12.61 12.03 17.52
N ARG A 183 -11.31 11.69 17.64
CA ARG A 183 -10.37 12.44 18.48
C ARG A 183 -9.84 13.65 17.73
N GLU A 184 -9.40 14.66 18.50
CA GLU A 184 -8.72 15.81 17.91
C GLU A 184 -7.39 15.38 17.27
N VAL A 185 -7.19 15.76 16.01
CA VAL A 185 -5.98 15.50 15.23
C VAL A 185 -5.61 16.76 14.43
N VAL A 186 -4.36 16.83 13.99
CA VAL A 186 -3.95 17.84 13.02
C VAL A 186 -4.70 17.65 11.71
N SER A 187 -4.92 18.75 10.97
CA SER A 187 -5.55 18.66 9.64
C SER A 187 -4.67 17.85 8.67
N ARG A 188 -5.29 17.21 7.66
CA ARG A 188 -4.53 16.47 6.63
C ARG A 188 -3.45 17.31 5.94
N PRO A 189 -3.66 18.58 5.53
CA PRO A 189 -2.60 19.40 4.98
C PRO A 189 -1.42 19.60 5.96
N ASN A 190 -1.70 19.79 7.25
CA ASN A 190 -0.66 19.92 8.26
C ASN A 190 0.10 18.61 8.47
N LEU A 191 -0.59 17.46 8.48
CA LEU A 191 0.04 16.14 8.52
C LEU A 191 1.03 15.97 7.36
N LEU A 192 0.60 16.24 6.13
CA LEU A 192 1.43 16.11 4.93
C LEU A 192 2.65 17.04 4.99
N ALA A 193 2.45 18.29 5.44
CA ALA A 193 3.55 19.23 5.62
C ALA A 193 4.57 18.74 6.65
N MET A 194 4.11 18.16 7.77
CA MET A 194 4.99 17.59 8.81
C MET A 194 5.79 16.40 8.28
N LEU A 195 5.14 15.46 7.55
CA LEU A 195 5.81 14.28 6.98
C LEU A 195 6.87 14.68 5.95
N ALA A 196 6.55 15.62 5.06
CA ALA A 196 7.49 16.12 4.06
C ALA A 196 8.66 16.88 4.71
N ALA A 197 8.40 17.73 5.70
CA ALA A 197 9.42 18.52 6.39
C ALA A 197 10.38 17.66 7.25
N ALA A 198 9.96 16.46 7.66
CA ALA A 198 10.82 15.59 8.44
C ALA A 198 11.94 14.94 7.61
N LEU A 199 11.76 14.74 6.30
CA LEU A 199 12.76 14.09 5.45
C LEU A 199 14.10 14.85 5.41
N PRO A 200 14.17 16.17 5.14
CA PRO A 200 15.41 16.92 5.22
C PRO A 200 16.11 16.81 6.59
N GLY A 201 15.32 16.88 7.67
CA GLY A 201 15.85 16.79 9.04
C GLY A 201 16.51 15.41 9.31
N VAL A 202 15.90 14.35 8.85
CA VAL A 202 16.45 12.99 8.96
C VAL A 202 17.71 12.84 8.10
N LEU A 203 17.69 13.36 6.88
CA LEU A 203 18.81 13.24 5.93
C LEU A 203 20.02 14.10 6.32
N SER A 204 19.82 15.23 7.03
CA SER A 204 20.92 16.09 7.50
C SER A 204 21.86 15.42 8.52
N GLY A 205 21.43 14.32 9.13
CA GLY A 205 22.23 13.50 10.03
C GLY A 205 23.01 12.38 9.33
N ALA A 206 22.84 12.20 8.03
CA ALA A 206 23.60 11.20 7.27
C ALA A 206 25.04 11.69 7.04
N PRO A 207 26.09 10.85 7.30
CA PRO A 207 27.49 11.21 7.13
C PRO A 207 27.85 11.36 5.65
#